data_cb952a55a9545c30b38ab1d9a1aae4c8
#
_entry.id   cb952a55a9545c30b38ab1d9a1aae4c8
#
_cell.length_a   1.000
_cell.length_b   1.000
_cell.length_c   1.000
_cell.angle_alpha   90.00
_cell.angle_beta   90.00
_cell.angle_gamma   90.00
#
_symmetry.space_group_name_H-M   'P 1'
#
loop_
_entity.id
_entity.type
_entity.pdbx_description
1 polymer ?
#
loop_
_entity_poly.entity_id
_entity_poly.type
_entity_poly.pdbx_seq_one_letter_code
_entity_poly.pdbx_strand_id
1 'polypeptide(L)'
;MQQRTIKKSVEVVGIGLHKGEPIKLRLEPLSADAGIVFYREDIAMSIPLSPSSVIDTRMATVIGNEKGFISTIEHFLSAVYAYGIDNLRVVVDGNEMPIMDGSSISFCLLLDEAGIKELGSPKKIISVKRAVEVTDGQKFVRLLPSESAKFDFKIKFDHPVIGEQSEIFDFSTSGFIEEIARARTFGFAKDIQYLQSQNLALGATLQNAIGLDDHKILNPEGLRFDNEFAKHKVLDAMGDMMVSGHNILGAYESFAGSHSLNFQLTSKLLSDSKNYELLTVEELESRVFEKSFA
;
A
#
# COMPACT_ATOMS: atom_id res chain seq x y z
N MET A 1 16.37 -15.44 -4.32
CA MET A 1 15.09 -14.92 -4.91
C MET A 1 15.40 -13.94 -6.02
N GLN A 2 14.66 -14.01 -7.14
CA GLN A 2 14.87 -13.16 -8.31
C GLN A 2 13.87 -12.00 -8.34
N GLN A 3 14.21 -10.92 -9.05
CA GLN A 3 13.28 -9.84 -9.36
C GLN A 3 12.08 -10.36 -10.14
N ARG A 4 10.91 -9.76 -9.92
CA ARG A 4 9.64 -10.18 -10.50
C ARG A 4 8.98 -9.08 -11.31
N THR A 5 8.28 -9.54 -12.36
CA THR A 5 7.29 -8.78 -13.13
C THR A 5 6.08 -9.68 -13.43
N ILE A 6 5.12 -9.19 -14.20
CA ILE A 6 3.99 -9.99 -14.69
C ILE A 6 4.32 -10.71 -16.00
N LYS A 7 3.65 -11.84 -16.31
CA LYS A 7 3.89 -12.61 -17.56
C LYS A 7 3.26 -11.98 -18.78
N LYS A 8 2.05 -11.43 -18.65
CA LYS A 8 1.27 -10.81 -19.72
C LYS A 8 0.63 -9.51 -19.24
N SER A 9 0.37 -8.60 -20.16
CA SER A 9 -0.41 -7.41 -19.87
C SER A 9 -1.85 -7.78 -19.56
N VAL A 10 -2.44 -7.07 -18.59
CA VAL A 10 -3.84 -7.20 -18.17
C VAL A 10 -4.44 -5.82 -17.98
N GLU A 11 -5.75 -5.71 -18.13
CA GLU A 11 -6.45 -4.45 -17.93
C GLU A 11 -7.78 -4.63 -17.23
N VAL A 12 -8.21 -3.58 -16.53
CA VAL A 12 -9.51 -3.50 -15.86
C VAL A 12 -10.01 -2.06 -15.90
N VAL A 13 -11.33 -1.89 -15.86
CA VAL A 13 -11.97 -0.59 -15.68
C VAL A 13 -12.65 -0.59 -14.32
N GLY A 14 -12.40 0.45 -13.55
CA GLY A 14 -13.08 0.72 -12.28
C GLY A 14 -13.49 2.16 -12.19
N ILE A 15 -13.94 2.58 -11.00
CA ILE A 15 -14.39 3.97 -10.74
C ILE A 15 -13.36 4.64 -9.85
N GLY A 16 -13.01 5.90 -10.14
CA GLY A 16 -12.22 6.73 -9.27
C GLY A 16 -12.99 7.14 -8.02
N LEU A 17 -12.36 7.07 -6.85
CA LEU A 17 -13.01 7.38 -5.56
C LEU A 17 -13.43 8.85 -5.48
N HIS A 18 -12.55 9.77 -5.91
CA HIS A 18 -12.79 11.20 -5.72
C HIS A 18 -13.68 11.79 -6.80
N LYS A 19 -13.46 11.48 -8.07
CA LYS A 19 -14.24 12.05 -9.19
C LYS A 19 -15.46 11.23 -9.58
N GLY A 20 -15.51 9.94 -9.23
CA GLY A 20 -16.59 9.05 -9.65
C GLY A 20 -16.58 8.72 -11.14
N GLU A 21 -15.49 9.01 -11.84
CA GLU A 21 -15.33 8.77 -13.27
C GLU A 21 -14.73 7.36 -13.52
N PRO A 22 -15.06 6.73 -14.65
CA PRO A 22 -14.39 5.49 -15.05
C PRO A 22 -12.88 5.71 -15.24
N ILE A 23 -12.08 4.79 -14.70
CA ILE A 23 -10.62 4.77 -14.85
C ILE A 23 -10.23 3.42 -15.45
N LYS A 24 -9.52 3.47 -16.56
CA LYS A 24 -8.89 2.29 -17.17
C LYS A 24 -7.50 2.11 -16.58
N LEU A 25 -7.28 0.96 -15.95
CA LEU A 25 -5.99 0.52 -15.44
C LEU A 25 -5.47 -0.60 -16.35
N ARG A 26 -4.24 -0.45 -16.85
CA ARG A 26 -3.51 -1.50 -17.59
C ARG A 26 -2.15 -1.73 -16.92
N LEU A 27 -1.83 -2.98 -16.66
CA LEU A 27 -0.54 -3.43 -16.16
C LEU A 27 0.28 -4.03 -17.28
N GLU A 28 1.53 -3.62 -17.40
CA GLU A 28 2.44 -4.10 -18.44
C GLU A 28 3.76 -4.57 -17.82
N PRO A 29 4.34 -5.70 -18.28
CA PRO A 29 5.62 -6.18 -17.76
C PRO A 29 6.76 -5.23 -18.12
N LEU A 30 7.71 -5.08 -17.21
CA LEU A 30 8.98 -4.40 -17.47
C LEU A 30 10.16 -5.35 -17.30
N SER A 31 11.31 -4.98 -17.88
CA SER A 31 12.57 -5.68 -17.69
C SER A 31 13.12 -5.50 -16.28
N ALA A 32 14.10 -6.31 -15.89
CA ALA A 32 14.81 -6.17 -14.63
C ALA A 32 15.40 -4.74 -14.49
N ASP A 33 15.46 -4.29 -13.24
CA ASP A 33 15.98 -2.99 -12.83
C ASP A 33 15.22 -1.76 -13.38
N ALA A 34 14.04 -1.97 -13.97
CA ALA A 34 13.18 -0.88 -14.44
C ALA A 34 12.38 -0.22 -13.30
N GLY A 35 12.14 -0.95 -12.20
CA GLY A 35 11.31 -0.50 -11.10
C GLY A 35 9.82 -0.44 -11.45
N ILE A 36 9.04 0.19 -10.58
CA ILE A 36 7.62 0.43 -10.80
C ILE A 36 7.45 1.81 -11.40
N VAL A 37 6.81 1.90 -12.56
CA VAL A 37 6.62 3.14 -13.30
C VAL A 37 5.14 3.34 -13.59
N PHE A 38 4.56 4.38 -13.02
CA PHE A 38 3.21 4.82 -13.36
C PHE A 38 3.23 5.67 -14.63
N TYR A 39 2.19 5.53 -15.44
CA TYR A 39 2.04 6.27 -16.68
C TYR A 39 0.62 6.81 -16.84
N ARG A 40 0.48 8.13 -16.87
CA ARG A 40 -0.73 8.87 -17.21
C ARG A 40 -0.89 8.90 -18.72
N GLU A 41 -1.75 8.04 -19.28
CA GLU A 41 -1.92 7.92 -20.73
C GLU A 41 -2.56 9.17 -21.33
N ASP A 42 -3.50 9.79 -20.65
CA ASP A 42 -4.22 11.00 -21.07
C ASP A 42 -3.33 12.24 -21.25
N ILE A 43 -2.23 12.34 -20.52
CA ILE A 43 -1.26 13.45 -20.59
C ILE A 43 0.15 13.00 -20.96
N ALA A 44 0.33 11.74 -21.37
CA ALA A 44 1.60 11.14 -21.77
C ALA A 44 2.74 11.36 -20.75
N MET A 45 2.45 11.17 -19.44
CA MET A 45 3.39 11.45 -18.35
C MET A 45 3.80 10.18 -17.61
N SER A 46 5.12 9.96 -17.49
CA SER A 46 5.70 8.88 -16.67
C SER A 46 6.08 9.39 -15.29
N ILE A 47 5.78 8.60 -14.25
CA ILE A 47 6.12 8.87 -12.86
C ILE A 47 6.80 7.60 -12.30
N PRO A 48 8.14 7.54 -12.24
CA PRO A 48 8.83 6.46 -11.54
C PRO A 48 8.48 6.49 -10.05
N LEU A 49 8.12 5.33 -9.49
CA LEU A 49 7.79 5.21 -8.08
C LEU A 49 9.04 5.40 -7.22
N SER A 50 8.99 6.38 -6.35
CA SER A 50 10.05 6.68 -5.38
C SER A 50 9.49 7.59 -4.29
N PRO A 51 10.15 7.73 -3.13
CA PRO A 51 9.74 8.71 -2.13
C PRO A 51 9.69 10.15 -2.67
N SER A 52 10.58 10.50 -3.60
CA SER A 52 10.60 11.84 -4.21
C SER A 52 9.45 12.11 -5.17
N SER A 53 8.73 11.10 -5.62
CA SER A 53 7.53 11.27 -6.44
C SER A 53 6.25 11.49 -5.61
N VAL A 54 6.29 11.27 -4.30
CA VAL A 54 5.13 11.51 -3.41
C VAL A 54 4.96 13.01 -3.19
N ILE A 55 3.78 13.53 -3.52
CA ILE A 55 3.47 14.97 -3.45
C ILE A 55 2.37 15.32 -2.45
N ASP A 56 1.53 14.37 -2.05
CA ASP A 56 0.48 14.55 -1.03
C ASP A 56 0.20 13.22 -0.32
N THR A 57 -0.17 13.32 0.97
CA THR A 57 -0.50 12.17 1.83
C THR A 57 -1.65 12.48 2.81
N ARG A 58 -2.45 13.52 2.55
CA ARG A 58 -3.52 13.94 3.47
C ARG A 58 -4.69 12.99 3.51
N MET A 59 -5.12 12.47 2.38
CA MET A 59 -6.29 11.59 2.25
C MET A 59 -5.97 10.25 1.59
N ALA A 60 -4.91 10.19 0.82
CA ALA A 60 -4.41 9.05 0.09
C ALA A 60 -2.95 9.31 -0.24
N THR A 61 -2.20 8.30 -0.63
CA THR A 61 -0.86 8.51 -1.17
C THR A 61 -0.95 8.93 -2.63
N VAL A 62 -0.40 10.12 -2.91
CA VAL A 62 -0.43 10.77 -4.23
C VAL A 62 0.99 10.93 -4.76
N ILE A 63 1.22 10.45 -5.97
CA ILE A 63 2.49 10.63 -6.68
C ILE A 63 2.31 11.54 -7.89
N GLY A 64 3.35 12.30 -8.21
CA GLY A 64 3.30 13.19 -9.36
C GLY A 64 4.33 14.30 -9.34
N ASN A 65 4.00 15.37 -10.08
CA ASN A 65 4.75 16.62 -10.15
C ASN A 65 3.83 17.76 -10.62
N GLU A 66 4.39 18.91 -10.96
CA GLU A 66 3.65 20.08 -11.43
C GLU A 66 2.80 19.84 -12.70
N LYS A 67 3.11 18.82 -13.52
CA LYS A 67 2.40 18.51 -14.75
C LYS A 67 1.17 17.63 -14.54
N GLY A 68 1.16 16.84 -13.47
CA GLY A 68 0.07 15.93 -13.16
C GLY A 68 0.39 14.98 -12.04
N PHE A 69 -0.61 14.21 -11.61
CA PHE A 69 -0.50 13.30 -10.48
C PHE A 69 -1.39 12.05 -10.66
N ILE A 70 -1.16 11.05 -9.83
CA ILE A 70 -2.00 9.87 -9.64
C ILE A 70 -2.21 9.71 -8.13
N SER A 71 -3.46 9.66 -7.69
CA SER A 71 -3.84 9.48 -6.29
C SER A 71 -4.30 8.05 -5.98
N THR A 72 -4.42 7.73 -4.68
CA THR A 72 -5.02 6.48 -4.15
C THR A 72 -4.27 5.24 -4.63
N ILE A 73 -2.93 5.30 -4.59
CA ILE A 73 -2.08 4.21 -5.08
C ILE A 73 -1.83 3.11 -4.04
N GLU A 74 -2.12 3.36 -2.76
CA GLU A 74 -1.80 2.51 -1.62
C GLU A 74 -2.43 1.12 -1.70
N HIS A 75 -3.71 1.01 -2.06
CA HIS A 75 -4.38 -0.30 -2.16
C HIS A 75 -3.77 -1.18 -3.26
N PHE A 76 -3.44 -0.59 -4.40
CA PHE A 76 -2.73 -1.27 -5.48
C PHE A 76 -1.31 -1.66 -5.07
N LEU A 77 -0.57 -0.72 -4.47
CA LEU A 77 0.81 -0.96 -4.06
C LEU A 77 0.93 -2.02 -2.96
N SER A 78 -0.09 -2.20 -2.12
CA SER A 78 -0.10 -3.29 -1.14
C SER A 78 -0.15 -4.68 -1.81
N ALA A 79 -0.87 -4.83 -2.92
CA ALA A 79 -0.83 -6.04 -3.74
C ALA A 79 0.53 -6.22 -4.42
N VAL A 80 1.10 -5.16 -4.98
CA VAL A 80 2.45 -5.17 -5.58
C VAL A 80 3.50 -5.61 -4.55
N TYR A 81 3.42 -5.08 -3.32
CA TYR A 81 4.25 -5.48 -2.19
C TYR A 81 4.10 -6.97 -1.88
N ALA A 82 2.86 -7.44 -1.76
CA ALA A 82 2.54 -8.82 -1.37
C ALA A 82 3.01 -9.86 -2.40
N TYR A 83 2.90 -9.55 -3.69
CA TYR A 83 3.37 -10.43 -4.77
C TYR A 83 4.89 -10.30 -5.02
N GLY A 84 5.54 -9.36 -4.34
CA GLY A 84 6.97 -9.11 -4.47
C GLY A 84 7.37 -8.70 -5.88
N ILE A 85 6.55 -7.87 -6.53
CA ILE A 85 6.81 -7.36 -7.87
C ILE A 85 7.78 -6.19 -7.78
N ASP A 86 8.85 -6.25 -8.56
CA ASP A 86 9.91 -5.24 -8.58
C ASP A 86 9.81 -4.33 -9.81
N ASN A 87 9.28 -4.86 -10.93
CA ASN A 87 9.31 -4.18 -12.22
C ASN A 87 7.93 -4.23 -12.89
N LEU A 88 7.27 -3.09 -13.01
CA LEU A 88 5.91 -3.03 -13.55
C LEU A 88 5.61 -1.64 -14.12
N ARG A 89 4.99 -1.59 -15.29
CA ARG A 89 4.38 -0.38 -15.79
C ARG A 89 2.89 -0.37 -15.46
N VAL A 90 2.45 0.69 -14.80
CA VAL A 90 1.07 0.91 -14.36
C VAL A 90 0.50 2.06 -15.17
N VAL A 91 -0.35 1.74 -16.14
CA VAL A 91 -0.94 2.72 -17.07
C VAL A 91 -2.35 3.05 -16.61
N VAL A 92 -2.63 4.34 -16.42
CA VAL A 92 -3.97 4.86 -16.10
C VAL A 92 -4.32 6.02 -17.03
N ASP A 93 -5.58 6.14 -17.40
CA ASP A 93 -6.11 7.21 -18.26
C ASP A 93 -6.70 8.39 -17.45
N GLY A 94 -6.48 8.41 -16.14
CA GLY A 94 -6.98 9.44 -15.23
C GLY A 94 -5.99 9.78 -14.10
N ASN A 95 -6.37 10.69 -13.22
CA ASN A 95 -5.53 11.20 -12.15
C ASN A 95 -5.66 10.46 -10.81
N GLU A 96 -6.29 9.29 -10.80
CA GLU A 96 -6.37 8.41 -9.62
C GLU A 96 -6.40 6.94 -10.04
N MET A 97 -6.05 6.05 -9.11
CA MET A 97 -6.26 4.62 -9.29
C MET A 97 -7.75 4.29 -9.14
N PRO A 98 -8.28 3.26 -9.85
CA PRO A 98 -9.64 2.82 -9.60
C PRO A 98 -9.75 2.25 -8.18
N ILE A 99 -10.82 2.62 -7.46
CA ILE A 99 -11.01 2.18 -6.07
C ILE A 99 -11.40 0.70 -5.95
N MET A 100 -11.91 0.12 -7.02
CA MET A 100 -12.43 -1.24 -7.10
C MET A 100 -13.51 -1.49 -6.03
N ASP A 101 -13.34 -2.48 -5.17
CA ASP A 101 -14.23 -2.76 -4.03
C ASP A 101 -13.79 -2.08 -2.71
N GLY A 102 -12.82 -1.17 -2.79
CA GLY A 102 -12.26 -0.47 -1.64
C GLY A 102 -11.18 -1.25 -0.88
N SER A 103 -10.78 -2.41 -1.39
CA SER A 103 -9.74 -3.26 -0.82
C SER A 103 -8.64 -3.55 -1.85
N SER A 104 -7.68 -4.40 -1.49
CA SER A 104 -6.59 -4.82 -2.39
C SER A 104 -6.92 -6.10 -3.18
N ILE A 105 -7.99 -6.83 -2.85
CA ILE A 105 -8.24 -8.16 -3.40
C ILE A 105 -8.44 -8.15 -4.93
N SER A 106 -9.09 -7.13 -5.48
CA SER A 106 -9.30 -7.01 -6.92
C SER A 106 -7.98 -6.86 -7.67
N PHE A 107 -7.00 -6.19 -7.08
CA PHE A 107 -5.65 -6.07 -7.65
C PHE A 107 -4.86 -7.38 -7.52
N CYS A 108 -5.04 -8.13 -6.44
CA CYS A 108 -4.48 -9.48 -6.30
C CYS A 108 -4.99 -10.39 -7.42
N LEU A 109 -6.30 -10.41 -7.67
CA LEU A 109 -6.91 -11.20 -8.75
C LEU A 109 -6.39 -10.78 -10.14
N LEU A 110 -6.18 -9.49 -10.36
CA LEU A 110 -5.61 -8.98 -11.61
C LEU A 110 -4.15 -9.43 -11.79
N LEU A 111 -3.36 -9.46 -10.71
CA LEU A 111 -1.98 -9.97 -10.72
C LEU A 111 -1.94 -11.50 -10.91
N ASP A 112 -2.87 -12.24 -10.34
CA ASP A 112 -3.01 -13.69 -10.56
C ASP A 112 -3.35 -13.98 -12.03
N GLU A 113 -4.28 -13.22 -12.62
CA GLU A 113 -4.60 -13.32 -14.05
C GLU A 113 -3.38 -13.01 -14.93
N ALA A 114 -2.62 -11.98 -14.58
CA ALA A 114 -1.39 -11.62 -15.30
C ALA A 114 -0.31 -12.69 -15.19
N GLY A 115 -0.29 -13.44 -14.09
CA GLY A 115 0.74 -14.37 -13.69
C GLY A 115 2.08 -13.68 -13.38
N ILE A 116 2.89 -14.29 -12.52
CA ILE A 116 4.18 -13.72 -12.09
C ILE A 116 5.33 -14.37 -12.86
N LYS A 117 6.31 -13.54 -13.28
CA LYS A 117 7.51 -13.95 -14.01
C LYS A 117 8.77 -13.50 -13.26
N GLU A 118 9.70 -14.39 -13.04
CA GLU A 118 11.05 -14.08 -12.56
C GLU A 118 11.96 -13.63 -13.72
N LEU A 119 12.84 -12.65 -13.45
CA LEU A 119 13.61 -11.93 -14.47
C LEU A 119 15.10 -12.31 -14.53
N GLY A 120 15.55 -13.26 -13.72
CA GLY A 120 16.95 -13.70 -13.71
C GLY A 120 17.95 -12.69 -13.10
N SER A 121 17.46 -11.61 -12.49
CA SER A 121 18.27 -10.62 -11.74
C SER A 121 17.99 -10.73 -10.25
N PRO A 122 18.98 -10.59 -9.35
CA PRO A 122 18.79 -10.72 -7.91
C PRO A 122 17.77 -9.68 -7.38
N LYS A 123 16.79 -10.16 -6.60
CA LYS A 123 15.88 -9.28 -5.88
C LYS A 123 16.60 -8.62 -4.72
N LYS A 124 16.44 -7.30 -4.58
CA LYS A 124 16.93 -6.53 -3.44
C LYS A 124 15.80 -6.21 -2.47
N ILE A 125 16.12 -6.23 -1.19
CA ILE A 125 15.23 -5.87 -0.09
C ILE A 125 15.91 -4.86 0.81
N ILE A 126 15.12 -3.99 1.44
CA ILE A 126 15.58 -3.08 2.48
C ILE A 126 15.54 -3.83 3.81
N SER A 127 16.70 -4.08 4.43
CA SER A 127 16.79 -4.64 5.78
C SER A 127 16.97 -3.51 6.79
N VAL A 128 16.07 -3.40 7.76
CA VAL A 128 16.13 -2.38 8.83
C VAL A 128 17.23 -2.72 9.80
N LYS A 129 18.20 -1.80 10.02
CA LYS A 129 19.34 -1.99 10.91
C LYS A 129 19.19 -1.33 12.27
N ARG A 130 18.43 -0.23 12.34
CA ARG A 130 18.19 0.56 13.55
C ARG A 130 16.72 0.93 13.63
N ALA A 131 16.23 1.08 14.85
CA ALA A 131 14.89 1.60 15.07
C ALA A 131 14.75 3.01 14.48
N VAL A 132 13.72 3.20 13.68
CA VAL A 132 13.31 4.49 13.12
C VAL A 132 11.88 4.74 13.53
N GLU A 133 11.58 5.90 14.10
CA GLU A 133 10.25 6.25 14.59
C GLU A 133 9.87 7.67 14.16
N VAL A 134 8.60 7.88 13.87
CA VAL A 134 7.97 9.18 13.65
C VAL A 134 6.74 9.28 14.54
N THR A 135 6.56 10.45 15.16
CA THR A 135 5.46 10.69 16.11
C THR A 135 4.70 11.97 15.75
N ASP A 136 3.40 11.98 16.04
CA ASP A 136 2.52 13.15 15.97
C ASP A 136 1.56 13.11 17.17
N GLY A 137 1.87 13.86 18.21
CA GLY A 137 1.18 13.79 19.50
C GLY A 137 1.28 12.39 20.12
N GLN A 138 0.14 11.71 20.27
CA GLN A 138 0.09 10.32 20.78
C GLN A 138 0.24 9.28 19.67
N LYS A 139 0.15 9.69 18.41
CA LYS A 139 0.28 8.79 17.26
C LYS A 139 1.74 8.50 17.00
N PHE A 140 2.03 7.29 16.59
CA PHE A 140 3.37 6.93 16.16
C PHE A 140 3.34 5.84 15.08
N VAL A 141 4.41 5.82 14.31
CA VAL A 141 4.78 4.72 13.42
C VAL A 141 6.27 4.47 13.58
N ARG A 142 6.69 3.19 13.61
CA ARG A 142 8.10 2.84 13.70
C ARG A 142 8.45 1.57 12.96
N LEU A 143 9.70 1.49 12.54
CA LEU A 143 10.33 0.30 11.99
C LEU A 143 11.46 -0.14 12.91
N LEU A 144 11.44 -1.41 13.28
CA LEU A 144 12.45 -2.04 14.12
C LEU A 144 13.20 -3.10 13.32
N PRO A 145 14.48 -3.37 13.62
CA PRO A 145 15.17 -4.54 13.09
C PRO A 145 14.41 -5.84 13.41
N SER A 146 14.24 -6.68 12.40
CA SER A 146 13.57 -7.97 12.55
C SER A 146 14.07 -8.95 11.49
N GLU A 147 14.01 -10.26 11.79
CA GLU A 147 14.33 -11.33 10.84
C GLU A 147 13.15 -11.70 9.93
N SER A 148 11.96 -11.15 10.20
CA SER A 148 10.75 -11.27 9.36
C SER A 148 10.13 -9.91 9.10
N ALA A 149 9.34 -9.81 8.04
CA ALA A 149 8.48 -8.65 7.81
C ALA A 149 7.20 -8.83 8.64
N LYS A 150 6.96 -7.92 9.58
CA LYS A 150 5.85 -7.96 10.53
C LYS A 150 5.16 -6.62 10.62
N PHE A 151 3.83 -6.64 10.81
CA PHE A 151 3.01 -5.44 10.96
C PHE A 151 2.16 -5.57 12.22
N ASP A 152 2.30 -4.63 13.15
CA ASP A 152 1.44 -4.44 14.34
C ASP A 152 0.77 -3.07 14.23
N PHE A 153 -0.51 -3.06 13.90
CA PHE A 153 -1.26 -1.81 13.74
C PHE A 153 -2.39 -1.74 14.77
N LYS A 154 -2.39 -0.65 15.55
CA LYS A 154 -3.44 -0.33 16.53
C LYS A 154 -4.14 0.95 16.13
N ILE A 155 -5.47 0.91 16.13
CA ILE A 155 -6.33 2.07 15.90
C ILE A 155 -7.20 2.34 17.11
N LYS A 156 -7.57 3.59 17.31
CA LYS A 156 -8.54 4.01 18.32
C LYS A 156 -9.38 5.13 17.76
N PHE A 157 -10.69 4.90 17.71
CA PHE A 157 -11.69 5.89 17.31
C PHE A 157 -12.72 6.06 18.43
N ASP A 158 -13.18 7.28 18.62
CA ASP A 158 -14.32 7.56 19.48
C ASP A 158 -15.62 7.23 18.73
N HIS A 159 -15.81 5.95 18.45
CA HIS A 159 -16.95 5.42 17.71
C HIS A 159 -17.33 4.03 18.26
N PRO A 160 -18.63 3.76 18.57
CA PRO A 160 -19.03 2.54 19.28
C PRO A 160 -18.74 1.24 18.52
N VAL A 161 -18.69 1.28 17.18
CA VAL A 161 -18.43 0.09 16.35
C VAL A 161 -16.95 -0.10 16.07
N ILE A 162 -16.17 0.97 15.94
CA ILE A 162 -14.72 0.87 15.70
C ILE A 162 -13.99 0.66 17.03
N GLY A 163 -14.18 1.59 17.99
CA GLY A 163 -13.52 1.56 19.27
C GLY A 163 -12.01 1.46 19.16
N GLU A 164 -11.44 0.49 19.87
CA GLU A 164 -10.02 0.15 19.81
C GLU A 164 -9.87 -1.22 19.12
N GLN A 165 -9.13 -1.28 18.03
CA GLN A 165 -8.86 -2.50 17.28
C GLN A 165 -7.36 -2.61 17.01
N SER A 166 -6.89 -3.85 16.84
CA SER A 166 -5.52 -4.13 16.43
C SER A 166 -5.45 -5.27 15.45
N GLU A 167 -4.39 -5.30 14.67
CA GLU A 167 -3.99 -6.42 13.83
C GLU A 167 -2.49 -6.64 13.96
N ILE A 168 -2.09 -7.89 14.19
CA ILE A 168 -0.70 -8.33 14.13
C ILE A 168 -0.60 -9.32 12.98
N PHE A 169 0.17 -8.96 11.97
CA PHE A 169 0.31 -9.72 10.75
C PHE A 169 1.78 -10.06 10.49
N ASP A 170 2.11 -11.35 10.54
CA ASP A 170 3.40 -11.88 10.07
C ASP A 170 3.29 -12.11 8.56
N PHE A 171 4.05 -11.34 7.79
CA PHE A 171 3.88 -11.26 6.35
C PHE A 171 4.19 -12.58 5.63
N SER A 172 3.24 -13.01 4.83
CA SER A 172 3.42 -13.95 3.71
C SER A 172 2.44 -13.56 2.61
N THR A 173 2.74 -13.92 1.36
CA THR A 173 1.84 -13.63 0.22
C THR A 173 0.47 -14.30 0.42
N SER A 174 0.42 -15.56 0.82
CA SER A 174 -0.83 -16.28 1.10
C SER A 174 -1.61 -15.66 2.26
N GLY A 175 -0.92 -15.36 3.38
CA GLY A 175 -1.53 -14.70 4.52
C GLY A 175 -2.10 -13.32 4.16
N PHE A 176 -1.39 -12.52 3.34
CA PHE A 176 -1.92 -11.25 2.87
C PHE A 176 -3.24 -11.43 2.10
N ILE A 177 -3.30 -12.38 1.17
CA ILE A 177 -4.51 -12.64 0.36
C ILE A 177 -5.69 -13.10 1.23
N GLU A 178 -5.41 -14.00 2.19
CA GLU A 178 -6.43 -14.60 3.04
C GLU A 178 -6.93 -13.66 4.15
N GLU A 179 -6.03 -12.91 4.77
CA GLU A 179 -6.31 -12.21 6.02
C GLU A 179 -6.41 -10.67 5.87
N ILE A 180 -5.71 -10.07 4.89
CA ILE A 180 -5.56 -8.61 4.79
C ILE A 180 -6.20 -8.05 3.51
N ALA A 181 -5.95 -8.65 2.36
CA ALA A 181 -6.27 -8.07 1.05
C ALA A 181 -7.75 -7.72 0.86
N ARG A 182 -8.68 -8.36 1.58
CA ARG A 182 -10.12 -8.12 1.49
C ARG A 182 -10.64 -7.04 2.43
N ALA A 183 -9.80 -6.46 3.29
CA ALA A 183 -10.20 -5.40 4.20
C ALA A 183 -10.46 -4.10 3.43
N ARG A 184 -11.69 -3.58 3.56
CA ARG A 184 -12.16 -2.39 2.83
C ARG A 184 -11.76 -1.10 3.53
N THR A 185 -11.57 -0.05 2.72
CA THR A 185 -11.52 1.33 3.22
C THR A 185 -12.84 1.73 3.87
N PHE A 186 -12.82 2.76 4.71
CA PHE A 186 -14.00 3.21 5.45
C PHE A 186 -14.04 4.72 5.56
N GLY A 187 -15.26 5.24 5.76
CA GLY A 187 -15.46 6.66 5.96
C GLY A 187 -16.77 6.96 6.72
N PHE A 188 -16.77 8.09 7.43
CA PHE A 188 -17.97 8.56 8.11
C PHE A 188 -18.88 9.29 7.12
N ALA A 189 -20.18 9.02 7.17
CA ALA A 189 -21.17 9.62 6.26
C ALA A 189 -21.13 11.15 6.27
N LYS A 190 -20.93 11.76 7.44
CA LYS A 190 -20.77 13.22 7.57
C LYS A 190 -19.56 13.78 6.84
N ASP A 191 -18.43 13.05 6.88
CA ASP A 191 -17.19 13.47 6.22
C ASP A 191 -17.32 13.26 4.70
N ILE A 192 -17.97 12.17 4.26
CA ILE A 192 -18.26 11.92 2.84
C ILE A 192 -19.16 13.01 2.27
N GLN A 193 -20.22 13.41 2.97
CA GLN A 193 -21.10 14.51 2.55
C GLN A 193 -20.34 15.84 2.43
N TYR A 194 -19.47 16.13 3.40
CA TYR A 194 -18.61 17.31 3.33
C TYR A 194 -17.65 17.24 2.12
N LEU A 195 -16.97 16.11 1.91
CA LEU A 195 -16.08 15.91 0.77
C LEU A 195 -16.83 16.06 -0.57
N GLN A 196 -18.03 15.51 -0.68
CA GLN A 196 -18.87 15.62 -1.87
C GLN A 196 -19.26 17.09 -2.16
N SER A 197 -19.49 17.89 -1.12
CA SER A 197 -19.70 19.33 -1.28
C SER A 197 -18.48 20.07 -1.83
N GLN A 198 -17.29 19.48 -1.71
CA GLN A 198 -16.02 19.98 -2.25
C GLN A 198 -15.64 19.29 -3.58
N ASN A 199 -16.55 18.57 -4.22
CA ASN A 199 -16.31 17.75 -5.42
C ASN A 199 -15.24 16.66 -5.22
N LEU A 200 -15.17 16.08 -4.02
CA LEU A 200 -14.35 14.93 -3.66
C LEU A 200 -15.25 13.76 -3.21
N ALA A 201 -14.70 12.53 -3.20
CA ALA A 201 -15.42 11.32 -2.83
C ALA A 201 -16.75 11.11 -3.60
N LEU A 202 -16.85 11.61 -4.84
CA LEU A 202 -18.05 11.47 -5.68
C LEU A 202 -18.31 10.02 -6.11
N GLY A 203 -17.28 9.19 -6.17
CA GLY A 203 -17.37 7.76 -6.48
C GLY A 203 -17.53 6.86 -5.24
N ALA A 204 -17.52 7.45 -4.03
CA ALA A 204 -17.67 6.67 -2.80
C ALA A 204 -19.11 6.12 -2.66
N THR A 205 -19.20 4.80 -2.48
CA THR A 205 -20.46 4.07 -2.30
C THR A 205 -20.29 2.98 -1.25
N LEU A 206 -21.38 2.41 -0.75
CA LEU A 206 -21.32 1.24 0.16
C LEU A 206 -20.77 -0.02 -0.53
N GLN A 207 -20.60 -0.04 -1.85
CA GLN A 207 -19.99 -1.15 -2.57
C GLN A 207 -18.47 -1.10 -2.56
N ASN A 208 -17.87 0.09 -2.34
CA ASN A 208 -16.42 0.29 -2.37
C ASN A 208 -15.85 0.93 -1.10
N ALA A 209 -16.64 1.07 -0.05
CA ALA A 209 -16.22 1.53 1.26
C ALA A 209 -17.16 1.05 2.36
N ILE A 210 -16.64 0.93 3.57
CA ILE A 210 -17.49 0.79 4.76
C ILE A 210 -17.97 2.18 5.15
N GLY A 211 -19.29 2.41 5.04
CA GLY A 211 -19.92 3.64 5.49
C GLY A 211 -20.29 3.56 6.96
N LEU A 212 -20.03 4.62 7.71
CA LEU A 212 -20.36 4.74 9.13
C LEU A 212 -21.22 5.98 9.38
N ASP A 213 -22.29 5.85 10.14
CA ASP A 213 -22.91 6.99 10.80
C ASP A 213 -22.31 7.19 12.21
N ASP A 214 -22.91 7.94 13.08
CA ASP A 214 -22.36 8.17 14.43
C ASP A 214 -22.47 6.93 15.38
N HIS A 215 -23.18 5.87 14.97
CA HIS A 215 -23.52 4.76 15.85
C HIS A 215 -23.31 3.36 15.25
N LYS A 216 -23.38 3.23 13.91
CA LYS A 216 -23.42 1.93 13.23
C LYS A 216 -22.74 1.93 11.86
N ILE A 217 -22.53 0.73 11.34
CA ILE A 217 -22.16 0.47 9.95
C ILE A 217 -23.41 0.58 9.09
N LEU A 218 -23.28 1.24 7.93
CA LEU A 218 -24.37 1.46 6.98
C LEU A 218 -24.46 0.34 5.93
N ASN A 219 -23.39 -0.41 5.73
CA ASN A 219 -23.34 -1.52 4.79
C ASN A 219 -24.28 -2.66 5.24
N PRO A 220 -25.27 -3.07 4.44
CA PRO A 220 -26.22 -4.15 4.82
C PRO A 220 -25.54 -5.49 5.07
N GLU A 221 -24.45 -5.78 4.36
CA GLU A 221 -23.65 -7.02 4.50
C GLU A 221 -22.74 -7.04 5.74
N GLY A 222 -22.60 -5.89 6.43
CA GLY A 222 -21.70 -5.75 7.59
C GLY A 222 -20.23 -5.77 7.22
N LEU A 223 -19.39 -6.22 8.16
CA LEU A 223 -17.94 -6.34 8.02
C LEU A 223 -17.55 -7.70 7.42
N ARG A 224 -16.41 -7.72 6.71
CA ARG A 224 -15.76 -8.94 6.20
C ARG A 224 -14.90 -9.64 7.25
N PHE A 225 -14.41 -8.86 8.25
CA PHE A 225 -13.61 -9.31 9.39
C PHE A 225 -14.03 -8.54 10.64
N ASP A 226 -13.94 -9.14 11.82
CA ASP A 226 -14.30 -8.49 13.09
C ASP A 226 -13.47 -7.21 13.35
N ASN A 227 -12.21 -7.20 12.89
CA ASN A 227 -11.28 -6.07 12.99
C ASN A 227 -10.91 -5.49 11.61
N GLU A 228 -11.87 -5.44 10.68
CA GLU A 228 -11.63 -5.02 9.29
C GLU A 228 -10.97 -3.65 9.20
N PHE A 229 -11.29 -2.72 10.09
CA PHE A 229 -10.68 -1.38 10.11
C PHE A 229 -9.17 -1.42 10.41
N ALA A 230 -8.73 -2.25 11.36
CA ALA A 230 -7.31 -2.41 11.67
C ALA A 230 -6.57 -3.15 10.54
N LYS A 231 -7.18 -4.18 9.95
CA LYS A 231 -6.64 -4.91 8.80
C LYS A 231 -6.44 -4.00 7.59
N HIS A 232 -7.41 -3.11 7.32
CA HIS A 232 -7.28 -2.13 6.25
C HIS A 232 -6.10 -1.18 6.50
N LYS A 233 -5.85 -0.77 7.75
CA LYS A 233 -4.69 0.06 8.07
C LYS A 233 -3.35 -0.65 7.90
N VAL A 234 -3.29 -1.97 8.08
CA VAL A 234 -2.13 -2.79 7.70
C VAL A 234 -1.93 -2.75 6.18
N LEU A 235 -3.01 -2.95 5.40
CA LEU A 235 -3.00 -2.85 3.95
C LEU A 235 -2.45 -1.49 3.48
N ASP A 236 -2.98 -0.38 4.01
CA ASP A 236 -2.52 0.97 3.72
C ASP A 236 -1.02 1.13 4.01
N ALA A 237 -0.56 0.70 5.19
CA ALA A 237 0.84 0.83 5.58
C ALA A 237 1.79 0.05 4.65
N MET A 238 1.39 -1.15 4.20
CA MET A 238 2.16 -1.94 3.23
C MET A 238 2.28 -1.20 1.89
N GLY A 239 1.18 -0.64 1.39
CA GLY A 239 1.16 0.12 0.16
C GLY A 239 1.96 1.43 0.24
N ASP A 240 1.80 2.18 1.33
CA ASP A 240 2.52 3.42 1.58
C ASP A 240 4.04 3.21 1.64
N MET A 241 4.50 2.13 2.28
CA MET A 241 5.93 1.81 2.37
C MET A 241 6.50 1.31 1.04
N MET A 242 5.66 0.79 0.12
CA MET A 242 6.11 0.34 -1.19
C MET A 242 6.63 1.49 -2.08
N VAL A 243 6.39 2.74 -1.72
CA VAL A 243 7.00 3.91 -2.40
C VAL A 243 8.53 3.90 -2.30
N SER A 244 9.12 3.13 -1.38
CA SER A 244 10.56 2.86 -1.33
C SER A 244 11.10 2.12 -2.56
N GLY A 245 10.22 1.49 -3.36
CA GLY A 245 10.57 0.65 -4.51
C GLY A 245 11.01 -0.77 -4.14
N HIS A 246 11.03 -1.13 -2.85
CA HIS A 246 11.50 -2.43 -2.36
C HIS A 246 10.64 -2.96 -1.21
N ASN A 247 10.59 -4.28 -1.07
CA ASN A 247 10.07 -4.88 0.16
C ASN A 247 10.99 -4.54 1.34
N ILE A 248 10.40 -4.33 2.52
CA ILE A 248 11.12 -3.99 3.74
C ILE A 248 11.11 -5.19 4.69
N LEU A 249 12.28 -5.63 5.11
CA LEU A 249 12.49 -6.60 6.18
C LEU A 249 12.68 -5.86 7.49
N GLY A 250 11.69 -5.96 8.37
CA GLY A 250 11.62 -5.26 9.64
C GLY A 250 10.27 -5.42 10.29
N ALA A 251 10.16 -5.10 11.57
CA ALA A 251 8.89 -5.04 12.28
C ALA A 251 8.35 -3.61 12.25
N TYR A 252 7.21 -3.43 11.56
CA TYR A 252 6.46 -2.17 11.56
C TYR A 252 5.46 -2.19 12.73
N GLU A 253 5.45 -1.13 13.51
CA GLU A 253 4.50 -0.94 14.59
C GLU A 253 3.86 0.45 14.50
N SER A 254 2.56 0.53 14.75
CA SER A 254 1.79 1.76 14.62
C SER A 254 0.70 1.89 15.67
N PHE A 255 0.55 3.08 16.18
CA PHE A 255 -0.66 3.52 16.88
C PHE A 255 -1.27 4.72 16.16
N ALA A 256 -2.46 4.53 15.63
CA ALA A 256 -3.23 5.55 14.89
C ALA A 256 -2.43 6.21 13.76
N GLY A 257 -1.57 5.43 13.06
CA GLY A 257 -0.79 5.88 11.91
C GLY A 257 -1.66 6.37 10.75
N SER A 258 -1.02 7.06 9.82
CA SER A 258 -1.65 7.65 8.62
C SER A 258 -0.68 7.58 7.44
N HIS A 259 -1.18 7.80 6.21
CA HIS A 259 -0.34 7.89 5.00
C HIS A 259 0.83 8.87 5.19
N SER A 260 0.56 10.03 5.83
CA SER A 260 1.60 11.02 6.13
C SER A 260 2.69 10.48 7.05
N LEU A 261 2.31 9.81 8.14
CA LEU A 261 3.29 9.22 9.07
C LEU A 261 4.05 8.07 8.43
N ASN A 262 3.40 7.22 7.64
CA ASN A 262 4.01 6.12 6.90
C ASN A 262 5.04 6.64 5.88
N PHE A 263 4.69 7.69 5.14
CA PHE A 263 5.60 8.35 4.20
C PHE A 263 6.80 8.99 4.91
N GLN A 264 6.56 9.71 6.02
CA GLN A 264 7.63 10.29 6.82
C GLN A 264 8.57 9.21 7.39
N LEU A 265 8.03 8.07 7.84
CA LEU A 265 8.81 6.94 8.33
C LEU A 265 9.70 6.36 7.23
N THR A 266 9.14 6.11 6.04
CA THR A 266 9.88 5.61 4.87
C THR A 266 10.97 6.60 4.46
N SER A 267 10.65 7.89 4.41
CA SER A 267 11.63 8.96 4.09
C SER A 267 12.74 9.04 5.13
N LYS A 268 12.40 8.94 6.42
CA LYS A 268 13.38 8.94 7.52
C LYS A 268 14.27 7.69 7.50
N LEU A 269 13.69 6.52 7.21
CA LEU A 269 14.45 5.28 7.03
C LEU A 269 15.54 5.48 5.96
N LEU A 270 15.14 5.97 4.78
CA LEU A 270 16.02 6.08 3.62
C LEU A 270 16.98 7.28 3.67
N SER A 271 16.76 8.25 4.56
CA SER A 271 17.60 9.45 4.67
C SER A 271 19.00 9.21 5.25
N ASP A 272 19.21 8.09 5.95
CA ASP A 272 20.52 7.73 6.53
C ASP A 272 20.80 6.23 6.29
N SER A 273 21.89 5.94 5.59
CA SER A 273 22.35 4.57 5.32
C SER A 273 22.69 3.75 6.57
N LYS A 274 22.79 4.38 7.75
CA LYS A 274 22.92 3.68 9.03
C LYS A 274 21.62 3.01 9.49
N ASN A 275 20.47 3.47 8.98
CA ASN A 275 19.17 2.95 9.36
C ASN A 275 18.83 1.63 8.66
N TYR A 276 19.36 1.42 7.47
CA TYR A 276 19.01 0.26 6.63
C TYR A 276 20.21 -0.23 5.84
N GLU A 277 20.02 -1.37 5.23
CA GLU A 277 20.92 -1.96 4.25
C GLU A 277 20.10 -2.50 3.09
N LEU A 278 20.56 -2.27 1.86
CA LEU A 278 19.95 -2.84 0.67
C LEU A 278 20.71 -4.14 0.34
N LEU A 279 20.05 -5.28 0.51
CA LEU A 279 20.65 -6.60 0.38
C LEU A 279 19.90 -7.43 -0.66
N THR A 280 20.62 -8.32 -1.34
CA THR A 280 20.00 -9.44 -2.02
C THR A 280 19.52 -10.48 -1.00
N VAL A 281 18.55 -11.30 -1.40
CA VAL A 281 18.06 -12.37 -0.52
C VAL A 281 19.17 -13.39 -0.21
N GLU A 282 20.06 -13.65 -1.15
CA GLU A 282 21.22 -14.55 -0.97
C GLU A 282 22.21 -14.01 0.09
N GLU A 283 22.49 -12.70 0.07
CA GLU A 283 23.32 -12.03 1.10
C GLU A 283 22.67 -12.12 2.49
N LEU A 284 21.34 -11.98 2.56
CA LEU A 284 20.60 -12.12 3.81
C LEU A 284 20.68 -13.56 4.37
N GLU A 285 20.40 -14.54 3.53
CA GLU A 285 20.44 -15.96 3.91
C GLU A 285 21.84 -16.38 4.39
N SER A 286 22.91 -15.92 3.72
CA SER A 286 24.28 -16.19 4.15
C SER A 286 24.60 -15.63 5.54
N ARG A 287 24.10 -14.43 5.86
CA ARG A 287 24.30 -13.79 7.19
C ARG A 287 23.52 -14.49 8.31
N VAL A 288 22.32 -15.00 8.02
CA VAL A 288 21.56 -15.81 8.98
C VAL A 288 22.31 -17.11 9.28
N PHE A 289 22.87 -17.74 8.24
CA PHE A 289 23.67 -18.94 8.40
C PHE A 289 24.95 -18.69 9.22
N GLU A 290 25.71 -17.62 8.92
CA GLU A 290 26.91 -17.26 9.67
C GLU A 290 26.62 -17.00 11.17
N LYS A 291 25.53 -16.28 11.48
CA LYS A 291 25.10 -16.05 12.87
C LYS A 291 24.72 -17.33 13.62
N SER A 292 24.27 -18.35 12.92
CA SER A 292 23.88 -19.64 13.53
C SER A 292 25.09 -20.47 13.97
N PHE A 293 26.30 -20.11 13.53
CA PHE A 293 27.56 -20.77 13.89
C PHE A 293 28.53 -19.91 14.69
N ALA A 294 28.17 -18.67 15.01
CA ALA A 294 28.94 -17.77 15.85
C ALA A 294 28.45 -17.79 17.31
#